data_545d0047cc618688d666e29970225cb4
#
_entry.id   545d0047cc618688d666e29970225cb4
#
_cell.length_a   1.000
_cell.length_b   1.000
_cell.length_c   1.000
_cell.angle_alpha   90.00
_cell.angle_beta   90.00
_cell.angle_gamma   90.00
#
_symmetry.space_group_name_H-M   'P 1'
#
loop_
_entity.id
_entity.type
_entity.pdbx_description
1 polymer ?
#
loop_
_entity_poly.entity_id
_entity_poly.type
_entity_poly.pdbx_seq_one_letter_code
_entity_poly.pdbx_strand_id
1 'polypeptide(L)'
;MKAEILSTDTPALFAAAVKRAAELLRAGEVVALPTETVYGLAANALNKKAVAKIFQIKNRPANNPIIVHIAGVEMAKRCVTVWPDPAEKLARAFWPGPLTLVLPCAKEIPGVVTAGGTTVGVRWPSHPLIQAVIRECRFPLAAPSANLSSRVSPTNAGHVCQQLGDKIFLIVDGGQSQVGIESTVLDLTVSPPQVLRPGMIHAVSLEAVIGNIQYPTPINSISASTRQARGREQASNTQHPKLKSPGLLKKHYSPKAKLFVLNWRDEKDLRFQLSTLNPVKRRGPHGALCPQPSTCFIIAHTHIPSAEYFARVSVIPHDAEAFARTIYAELHRCDEAGAELIVVETPPVSPEWSGIADRLRRASA
;
A
#
# COMPACT_ATOMS: atom_id res chain seq x y z
N MET A 1 -8.08 -9.36 23.47
CA MET A 1 -7.54 -8.15 24.15
C MET A 1 -7.80 -6.99 23.22
N LYS A 2 -8.23 -5.81 23.70
CA LYS A 2 -8.45 -4.63 22.83
C LYS A 2 -7.17 -3.78 22.86
N ALA A 3 -6.71 -3.32 21.69
CA ALA A 3 -5.54 -2.45 21.62
C ALA A 3 -5.76 -1.14 22.40
N GLU A 4 -4.72 -0.69 23.08
CA GLU A 4 -4.61 0.66 23.60
C GLU A 4 -4.47 1.63 22.43
N ILE A 5 -5.19 2.75 22.43
CA ILE A 5 -5.05 3.80 21.43
C ILE A 5 -4.52 5.06 22.12
N LEU A 6 -3.34 5.51 21.72
CA LEU A 6 -2.71 6.72 22.27
C LEU A 6 -2.74 7.84 21.24
N SER A 7 -3.35 8.98 21.62
CA SER A 7 -3.30 10.21 20.85
C SER A 7 -1.93 10.89 20.93
N THR A 8 -1.65 11.75 19.96
CA THR A 8 -0.42 12.56 19.87
C THR A 8 -0.70 14.06 19.78
N ASP A 9 -1.93 14.50 20.18
CA ASP A 9 -2.44 15.86 19.97
C ASP A 9 -1.71 16.94 20.79
N THR A 10 -0.99 16.54 21.85
CA THR A 10 -0.17 17.45 22.65
C THR A 10 1.27 16.97 22.75
N PRO A 11 2.26 17.85 23.01
CA PRO A 11 3.66 17.43 23.21
C PRO A 11 3.82 16.37 24.30
N ALA A 12 3.05 16.44 25.37
CA ALA A 12 3.10 15.45 26.46
C ALA A 12 2.57 14.08 26.01
N LEU A 13 1.43 14.05 25.31
CA LEU A 13 0.86 12.82 24.75
C LEU A 13 1.78 12.23 23.69
N PHE A 14 2.36 13.06 22.82
CA PHE A 14 3.35 12.64 21.83
C PHE A 14 4.54 11.93 22.50
N ALA A 15 5.15 12.57 23.52
CA ALA A 15 6.28 11.99 24.24
C ALA A 15 5.91 10.67 24.96
N ALA A 16 4.74 10.60 25.59
CA ALA A 16 4.23 9.39 26.22
C ALA A 16 4.01 8.26 25.20
N ALA A 17 3.42 8.56 24.05
CA ALA A 17 3.20 7.60 22.97
C ALA A 17 4.53 7.06 22.40
N VAL A 18 5.53 7.93 22.19
CA VAL A 18 6.89 7.53 21.75
C VAL A 18 7.51 6.57 22.75
N LYS A 19 7.50 6.92 24.04
CA LYS A 19 8.06 6.08 25.12
C LYS A 19 7.37 4.72 25.18
N ARG A 20 6.03 4.72 25.20
CA ARG A 20 5.23 3.49 25.27
C ARG A 20 5.45 2.58 24.06
N ALA A 21 5.48 3.14 22.86
CA ALA A 21 5.78 2.39 21.63
C ALA A 21 7.18 1.78 21.67
N ALA A 22 8.18 2.55 22.09
CA ALA A 22 9.56 2.07 22.20
C ALA A 22 9.73 0.96 23.24
N GLU A 23 9.04 1.02 24.39
CA GLU A 23 9.03 -0.04 25.40
C GLU A 23 8.53 -1.37 24.81
N LEU A 24 7.38 -1.35 24.12
CA LEU A 24 6.80 -2.53 23.49
C LEU A 24 7.70 -3.09 22.39
N LEU A 25 8.26 -2.23 21.53
CA LEU A 25 9.16 -2.65 20.45
C LEU A 25 10.46 -3.27 20.98
N ARG A 26 11.02 -2.74 22.09
CA ARG A 26 12.19 -3.32 22.80
C ARG A 26 11.85 -4.68 23.43
N ALA A 27 10.62 -4.85 23.92
CA ALA A 27 10.12 -6.13 24.44
C ALA A 27 9.85 -7.16 23.32
N GLY A 28 10.02 -6.80 22.04
CA GLY A 28 9.78 -7.68 20.90
C GLY A 28 8.30 -7.81 20.53
N GLU A 29 7.49 -6.82 20.91
CA GLU A 29 6.08 -6.71 20.50
C GLU A 29 5.95 -5.92 19.21
N VAL A 30 4.74 -5.92 18.65
CA VAL A 30 4.38 -5.14 17.45
C VAL A 30 3.50 -3.96 17.85
N VAL A 31 3.67 -2.84 17.16
CA VAL A 31 2.94 -1.59 17.40
C VAL A 31 2.48 -1.01 16.07
N ALA A 32 1.25 -0.51 16.00
CA ALA A 32 0.80 0.24 14.83
C ALA A 32 1.18 1.72 14.97
N LEU A 33 1.92 2.22 13.99
CA LEU A 33 2.46 3.58 13.96
C LEU A 33 2.00 4.33 12.71
N PRO A 34 1.68 5.64 12.81
CA PRO A 34 1.40 6.48 11.66
C PRO A 34 2.66 6.72 10.82
N THR A 35 2.48 6.76 9.51
CA THR A 35 3.44 7.34 8.56
C THR A 35 2.71 8.31 7.64
N GLU A 36 3.45 9.11 6.87
CA GLU A 36 2.84 10.02 5.89
C GLU A 36 2.11 9.26 4.77
N THR A 37 2.49 8.02 4.50
CA THR A 37 1.87 7.18 3.45
C THR A 37 0.64 6.44 3.95
N VAL A 38 0.84 5.45 4.81
CA VAL A 38 -0.19 4.63 5.46
C VAL A 38 0.31 4.20 6.84
N TYR A 39 -0.57 3.79 7.74
CA TYR A 39 -0.15 3.24 9.03
C TYR A 39 0.63 1.95 8.84
N GLY A 40 1.74 1.81 9.57
CA GLY A 40 2.63 0.67 9.54
C GLY A 40 2.51 -0.21 10.78
N LEU A 41 2.48 -1.54 10.63
CA LEU A 41 2.62 -2.49 11.72
C LEU A 41 4.11 -2.75 11.96
N ALA A 42 4.66 -2.10 12.97
CA ALA A 42 6.09 -2.01 13.23
C ALA A 42 6.58 -3.08 14.21
N ALA A 43 7.76 -3.61 13.94
CA ALA A 43 8.54 -4.45 14.84
C ALA A 43 10.02 -4.12 14.72
N ASN A 44 10.84 -4.49 15.72
CA ASN A 44 12.30 -4.40 15.63
C ASN A 44 12.80 -5.24 14.44
N ALA A 45 13.35 -4.58 13.40
CA ALA A 45 13.80 -5.22 12.17
C ALA A 45 14.95 -6.22 12.38
N LEU A 46 15.71 -6.08 13.46
CA LEU A 46 16.83 -6.95 13.81
C LEU A 46 16.40 -8.18 14.62
N ASN A 47 15.15 -8.21 15.11
CA ASN A 47 14.63 -9.31 15.90
C ASN A 47 13.74 -10.24 15.08
N LYS A 48 14.29 -11.40 14.65
CA LYS A 48 13.59 -12.41 13.86
C LYS A 48 12.23 -12.81 14.45
N LYS A 49 12.14 -12.95 15.80
CA LYS A 49 10.89 -13.37 16.48
C LYS A 49 9.84 -12.25 16.41
N ALA A 50 10.25 -10.99 16.63
CA ALA A 50 9.36 -9.84 16.53
C ALA A 50 8.81 -9.65 15.09
N VAL A 51 9.68 -9.77 14.08
CA VAL A 51 9.25 -9.70 12.67
C VAL A 51 8.30 -10.86 12.32
N ALA A 52 8.53 -12.07 12.83
CA ALA A 52 7.64 -13.20 12.59
C ALA A 52 6.21 -12.96 13.12
N LYS A 53 6.03 -12.21 14.22
CA LYS A 53 4.71 -11.79 14.72
C LYS A 53 3.93 -10.96 13.67
N ILE A 54 4.61 -10.09 12.90
CA ILE A 54 3.97 -9.32 11.81
C ILE A 54 3.32 -10.27 10.81
N PHE A 55 4.02 -11.31 10.37
CA PHE A 55 3.49 -12.29 9.41
C PHE A 55 2.27 -13.03 9.96
N GLN A 56 2.33 -13.46 11.23
CA GLN A 56 1.23 -14.15 11.92
C GLN A 56 -0.01 -13.26 12.04
N ILE A 57 0.15 -12.05 12.58
CA ILE A 57 -0.95 -11.10 12.84
C ILE A 57 -1.66 -10.72 11.54
N LYS A 58 -0.90 -10.48 10.46
CA LYS A 58 -1.42 -10.05 9.17
C LYS A 58 -1.93 -11.20 8.29
N ASN A 59 -1.67 -12.46 8.61
CA ASN A 59 -1.79 -13.58 7.67
C ASN A 59 -1.01 -13.30 6.37
N ARG A 60 0.23 -12.78 6.53
CA ARG A 60 1.06 -12.36 5.40
C ARG A 60 1.77 -13.56 4.79
N PRO A 61 1.78 -13.73 3.45
CA PRO A 61 2.59 -14.75 2.79
C PRO A 61 4.09 -14.58 3.11
N ALA A 62 4.77 -15.69 3.46
CA ALA A 62 6.19 -15.68 3.85
C ALA A 62 7.15 -15.20 2.75
N ASN A 63 6.74 -15.27 1.48
CA ASN A 63 7.51 -14.81 0.32
C ASN A 63 7.35 -13.31 0.03
N ASN A 64 6.65 -12.54 0.88
CA ASN A 64 6.40 -11.12 0.66
C ASN A 64 7.28 -10.28 1.61
N PRO A 65 8.41 -9.67 1.14
CA PRO A 65 9.36 -8.97 1.98
C PRO A 65 8.75 -7.74 2.66
N ILE A 66 9.46 -7.19 3.65
CA ILE A 66 9.03 -6.03 4.43
C ILE A 66 10.03 -4.89 4.24
N ILE A 67 9.52 -3.65 4.10
CA ILE A 67 10.34 -2.44 4.05
C ILE A 67 10.83 -2.13 5.47
N VAL A 68 12.11 -1.79 5.56
CA VAL A 68 12.78 -1.35 6.79
C VAL A 68 12.74 0.17 6.88
N HIS A 69 12.12 0.68 7.95
CA HIS A 69 12.03 2.12 8.24
C HIS A 69 13.16 2.54 9.15
N ILE A 70 13.76 3.69 8.83
CA ILE A 70 14.94 4.25 9.46
C ILE A 70 14.71 5.72 9.86
N ALA A 71 15.59 6.30 10.66
CA ALA A 71 15.53 7.70 11.07
C ALA A 71 16.77 8.51 10.64
N GLY A 72 17.42 8.09 9.55
CA GLY A 72 18.56 8.80 8.97
C GLY A 72 19.39 7.91 8.06
N VAL A 73 20.21 8.54 7.20
CA VAL A 73 21.05 7.87 6.19
C VAL A 73 22.08 6.92 6.83
N GLU A 74 22.66 7.29 7.96
CA GLU A 74 23.63 6.42 8.67
C GLU A 74 22.99 5.12 9.17
N MET A 75 21.70 5.16 9.54
CA MET A 75 20.97 3.93 9.88
C MET A 75 20.68 3.11 8.62
N ALA A 76 20.38 3.75 7.46
CA ALA A 76 20.23 3.07 6.19
C ALA A 76 21.48 2.30 5.80
N LYS A 77 22.63 2.95 5.87
CA LYS A 77 23.94 2.36 5.54
C LYS A 77 24.24 1.10 6.37
N ARG A 78 23.75 1.03 7.60
CA ARG A 78 23.87 -0.19 8.43
C ARG A 78 22.94 -1.34 8.01
N CYS A 79 21.86 -1.03 7.27
CA CYS A 79 20.93 -2.05 6.79
C CYS A 79 21.34 -2.68 5.45
N VAL A 80 22.34 -2.12 4.76
CA VAL A 80 22.75 -2.50 3.42
C VAL A 80 24.24 -2.73 3.34
N THR A 81 24.71 -3.55 2.38
CA THR A 81 26.15 -3.81 2.19
C THR A 81 26.83 -2.80 1.28
N VAL A 82 26.07 -2.11 0.43
CA VAL A 82 26.57 -1.11 -0.52
C VAL A 82 25.63 0.09 -0.51
N TRP A 83 26.22 1.30 -0.48
CA TRP A 83 25.50 2.57 -0.59
C TRP A 83 26.04 3.34 -1.81
N PRO A 84 25.43 3.14 -3.01
CA PRO A 84 25.92 3.74 -4.25
C PRO A 84 25.54 5.22 -4.38
N ASP A 85 26.24 5.97 -5.24
CA ASP A 85 25.99 7.39 -5.50
C ASP A 85 24.52 7.71 -5.87
N PRO A 86 23.80 6.91 -6.70
CA PRO A 86 22.38 7.12 -6.91
C PRO A 86 21.54 7.06 -5.63
N ALA A 87 21.88 6.20 -4.66
CA ALA A 87 21.15 6.13 -3.38
C ALA A 87 21.38 7.40 -2.55
N GLU A 88 22.60 7.94 -2.53
CA GLU A 88 22.92 9.19 -1.84
C GLU A 88 22.17 10.37 -2.44
N LYS A 89 22.15 10.51 -3.79
CA LYS A 89 21.43 11.57 -4.49
C LYS A 89 19.93 11.51 -4.25
N LEU A 90 19.34 10.34 -4.35
CA LEU A 90 17.90 10.13 -4.12
C LEU A 90 17.51 10.37 -2.65
N ALA A 91 18.35 9.94 -1.71
CA ALA A 91 18.13 10.20 -0.29
C ALA A 91 18.13 11.70 0.01
N ARG A 92 19.06 12.47 -0.55
CA ARG A 92 19.10 13.94 -0.40
C ARG A 92 17.87 14.63 -1.00
N ALA A 93 17.37 14.12 -2.14
CA ALA A 93 16.23 14.73 -2.84
C ALA A 93 14.88 14.40 -2.21
N PHE A 94 14.69 13.18 -1.69
CA PHE A 94 13.36 12.65 -1.34
C PHE A 94 13.22 12.12 0.09
N TRP A 95 14.27 12.10 0.91
CA TRP A 95 14.21 11.71 2.29
C TRP A 95 14.40 12.89 3.25
N PRO A 96 13.65 12.92 4.36
CA PRO A 96 12.58 11.97 4.73
C PRO A 96 11.36 12.11 3.84
N GLY A 97 10.75 10.96 3.41
CA GLY A 97 9.63 10.98 2.49
C GLY A 97 9.19 9.62 1.94
N PRO A 98 8.25 9.63 0.96
CA PRO A 98 7.59 8.42 0.47
C PRO A 98 8.40 7.69 -0.64
N LEU A 99 9.73 7.59 -0.51
CA LEU A 99 10.60 6.83 -1.39
C LEU A 99 11.25 5.66 -0.63
N THR A 100 11.16 4.46 -1.20
CA THR A 100 11.84 3.25 -0.74
C THR A 100 12.92 2.88 -1.74
N LEU A 101 14.16 2.69 -1.27
CA LEU A 101 15.29 2.21 -2.07
C LEU A 101 15.55 0.74 -1.78
N VAL A 102 15.58 -0.10 -2.81
CA VAL A 102 15.95 -1.51 -2.70
C VAL A 102 17.44 -1.64 -3.00
N LEU A 103 18.18 -2.21 -2.04
CA LEU A 103 19.63 -2.32 -2.05
C LEU A 103 20.08 -3.70 -1.54
N PRO A 104 21.35 -4.13 -1.77
CA PRO A 104 21.86 -5.37 -1.23
C PRO A 104 21.83 -5.37 0.31
N CYS A 105 21.25 -6.44 0.88
CA CYS A 105 20.94 -6.55 2.31
C CYS A 105 22.19 -6.83 3.17
N ALA A 106 22.33 -6.12 4.29
CA ALA A 106 23.34 -6.42 5.31
C ALA A 106 22.98 -7.70 6.09
N LYS A 107 23.99 -8.36 6.66
CA LYS A 107 23.84 -9.65 7.39
C LYS A 107 23.02 -9.52 8.67
N GLU A 108 23.01 -8.34 9.26
CA GLU A 108 22.28 -8.02 10.51
C GLU A 108 20.76 -8.04 10.31
N ILE A 109 20.29 -7.89 9.08
CA ILE A 109 18.84 -7.97 8.77
C ILE A 109 18.44 -9.44 8.60
N PRO A 110 17.57 -9.98 9.46
CA PRO A 110 17.15 -11.37 9.39
C PRO A 110 16.46 -11.70 8.05
N GLY A 111 16.71 -12.89 7.51
CA GLY A 111 16.12 -13.34 6.25
C GLY A 111 14.58 -13.35 6.21
N VAL A 112 13.90 -13.34 7.34
CA VAL A 112 12.44 -13.18 7.40
C VAL A 112 11.98 -11.81 6.90
N VAL A 113 12.77 -10.76 7.06
CA VAL A 113 12.50 -9.40 6.54
C VAL A 113 12.55 -9.38 5.02
N THR A 114 13.55 -10.04 4.45
CA THR A 114 13.80 -10.11 3.00
C THR A 114 13.04 -11.24 2.30
N ALA A 115 12.22 -12.00 3.05
CA ALA A 115 11.58 -13.23 2.54
C ALA A 115 12.61 -14.23 1.95
N GLY A 116 13.82 -14.30 2.55
CA GLY A 116 14.94 -15.10 2.09
C GLY A 116 15.62 -14.57 0.84
N GLY A 117 15.35 -13.34 0.43
CA GLY A 117 16.06 -12.64 -0.65
C GLY A 117 17.39 -12.03 -0.18
N THR A 118 18.17 -11.52 -1.14
CA THR A 118 19.47 -10.88 -0.93
C THR A 118 19.40 -9.37 -0.88
N THR A 119 18.22 -8.79 -1.00
CA THR A 119 17.97 -7.35 -1.05
C THR A 119 17.00 -6.91 0.04
N VAL A 120 17.09 -5.67 0.47
CA VAL A 120 16.19 -5.04 1.44
C VAL A 120 15.71 -3.70 0.92
N GLY A 121 14.42 -3.40 1.12
CA GLY A 121 13.87 -2.07 0.91
C GLY A 121 14.08 -1.22 2.15
N VAL A 122 14.74 -0.06 2.03
CA VAL A 122 14.95 0.90 3.13
C VAL A 122 14.24 2.20 2.83
N ARG A 123 13.64 2.84 3.87
CA ARG A 123 12.92 4.11 3.75
C ARG A 123 13.05 4.94 5.02
N TRP A 124 13.29 6.24 4.84
CA TRP A 124 13.20 7.22 5.93
C TRP A 124 11.86 7.96 5.81
N PRO A 125 10.82 7.57 6.59
CA PRO A 125 9.49 8.21 6.52
C PRO A 125 9.54 9.64 7.07
N SER A 126 8.67 10.52 6.56
CA SER A 126 8.65 11.94 6.98
C SER A 126 7.80 12.19 8.24
N HIS A 127 6.92 11.26 8.63
CA HIS A 127 6.04 11.46 9.79
C HIS A 127 6.85 11.56 11.11
N PRO A 128 6.66 12.65 11.90
CA PRO A 128 7.51 12.93 13.07
C PRO A 128 7.45 11.84 14.14
N LEU A 129 6.27 11.22 14.35
CA LEU A 129 6.12 10.20 15.38
C LEU A 129 6.99 8.96 15.12
N ILE A 130 6.89 8.34 13.93
CA ILE A 130 7.67 7.13 13.66
C ILE A 130 9.18 7.42 13.69
N GLN A 131 9.61 8.62 13.26
CA GLN A 131 10.99 9.04 13.39
C GLN A 131 11.44 9.11 14.85
N ALA A 132 10.63 9.72 15.72
CA ALA A 132 10.91 9.81 17.14
C ALA A 132 10.99 8.44 17.79
N VAL A 133 10.06 7.53 17.48
CA VAL A 133 10.07 6.13 17.96
C VAL A 133 11.33 5.40 17.51
N ILE A 134 11.76 5.52 16.23
CA ILE A 134 12.97 4.87 15.72
C ILE A 134 14.22 5.42 16.44
N ARG A 135 14.30 6.75 16.65
CA ARG A 135 15.41 7.37 17.38
C ARG A 135 15.45 6.91 18.84
N GLU A 136 14.29 6.86 19.51
CA GLU A 136 14.16 6.36 20.88
C GLU A 136 14.57 4.88 20.99
N CYS A 137 14.15 4.04 20.03
CA CYS A 137 14.50 2.63 19.97
C CYS A 137 15.98 2.37 19.69
N ARG A 138 16.62 3.23 18.87
CA ARG A 138 18.00 3.09 18.34
C ARG A 138 18.19 1.88 17.41
N PHE A 139 17.12 1.30 16.89
CA PHE A 139 17.14 0.24 15.88
C PHE A 139 16.11 0.50 14.78
N PRO A 140 16.34 -0.02 13.54
CA PRO A 140 15.39 0.13 12.45
C PRO A 140 14.13 -0.71 12.69
N LEU A 141 13.00 -0.29 12.08
CA LEU A 141 11.72 -0.97 12.21
C LEU A 141 11.31 -1.65 10.89
N ALA A 142 11.00 -2.93 10.93
CA ALA A 142 10.27 -3.59 9.84
C ALA A 142 8.80 -3.24 9.96
N ALA A 143 8.23 -2.55 8.96
CA ALA A 143 6.86 -2.06 9.04
C ALA A 143 6.11 -2.15 7.70
N PRO A 144 5.38 -3.23 7.40
CA PRO A 144 4.37 -3.24 6.36
C PRO A 144 3.14 -2.45 6.80
N SER A 145 2.19 -2.17 5.90
CA SER A 145 0.91 -1.53 6.26
C SER A 145 0.18 -2.28 7.40
N ALA A 146 -0.50 -1.55 8.30
CA ALA A 146 -1.13 -2.13 9.51
C ALA A 146 -2.56 -2.66 9.25
N ASN A 147 -2.73 -3.53 8.25
CA ASN A 147 -3.98 -4.21 7.85
C ASN A 147 -3.79 -5.71 7.72
N LEU A 148 -4.87 -6.47 7.66
CA LEU A 148 -4.82 -7.86 7.21
C LEU A 148 -4.29 -7.94 5.77
N SER A 149 -3.57 -8.99 5.45
CA SER A 149 -2.96 -9.13 4.12
C SER A 149 -4.01 -9.03 3.00
N SER A 150 -3.65 -8.35 1.91
CA SER A 150 -4.49 -8.08 0.73
C SER A 150 -5.71 -7.15 0.95
N ARG A 151 -5.99 -6.72 2.18
CA ARG A 151 -7.04 -5.73 2.46
C ARG A 151 -6.57 -4.29 2.17
N VAL A 152 -7.52 -3.35 2.17
CA VAL A 152 -7.24 -1.90 2.02
C VAL A 152 -6.30 -1.45 3.12
N SER A 153 -5.25 -0.71 2.77
CA SER A 153 -4.30 -0.17 3.74
C SER A 153 -4.92 0.91 4.63
N PRO A 154 -4.56 0.96 5.92
CA PRO A 154 -5.11 1.93 6.87
C PRO A 154 -4.44 3.29 6.73
N THR A 155 -5.24 4.35 6.71
CA THR A 155 -4.76 5.74 6.64
C THR A 155 -5.04 6.54 7.91
N ASN A 156 -5.69 5.92 8.92
CA ASN A 156 -5.87 6.46 10.26
C ASN A 156 -5.93 5.33 11.29
N ALA A 157 -5.93 5.68 12.59
CA ALA A 157 -5.95 4.71 13.69
C ALA A 157 -7.26 3.89 13.74
N GLY A 158 -8.39 4.46 13.35
CA GLY A 158 -9.68 3.76 13.26
C GLY A 158 -9.64 2.59 12.30
N HIS A 159 -9.06 2.76 11.11
CA HIS A 159 -8.89 1.69 10.12
C HIS A 159 -7.99 0.56 10.64
N VAL A 160 -6.95 0.88 11.42
CA VAL A 160 -6.11 -0.13 12.09
C VAL A 160 -6.92 -0.88 13.14
N CYS A 161 -7.63 -0.16 14.00
CA CYS A 161 -8.42 -0.73 15.09
C CYS A 161 -9.45 -1.73 14.57
N GLN A 162 -10.12 -1.44 13.47
CA GLN A 162 -11.11 -2.34 12.84
C GLN A 162 -10.52 -3.66 12.34
N GLN A 163 -9.26 -3.65 11.89
CA GLN A 163 -8.64 -4.85 11.30
C GLN A 163 -7.74 -5.61 12.26
N LEU A 164 -7.06 -4.92 13.18
CA LEU A 164 -6.02 -5.47 14.03
C LEU A 164 -6.18 -5.14 15.52
N GLY A 165 -7.23 -4.40 15.92
CA GLY A 165 -7.40 -3.92 17.30
C GLY A 165 -7.54 -5.00 18.37
N ASP A 166 -7.86 -6.23 17.98
CA ASP A 166 -7.92 -7.42 18.86
C ASP A 166 -6.61 -8.23 18.89
N LYS A 167 -5.63 -7.89 18.03
CA LYS A 167 -4.42 -8.68 17.75
C LYS A 167 -3.11 -8.01 18.16
N ILE A 168 -3.16 -6.73 18.51
CA ILE A 168 -1.98 -5.92 18.88
C ILE A 168 -2.23 -5.17 20.18
N PHE A 169 -1.15 -4.76 20.86
CA PHE A 169 -1.25 -4.08 22.14
C PHE A 169 -1.48 -2.58 22.02
N LEU A 170 -0.90 -1.94 20.98
CA LEU A 170 -0.86 -0.50 20.87
C LEU A 170 -1.09 -0.02 19.43
N ILE A 171 -1.93 0.99 19.29
CA ILE A 171 -2.11 1.81 18.11
C ILE A 171 -1.79 3.25 18.53
N VAL A 172 -0.82 3.89 17.87
CA VAL A 172 -0.58 5.32 18.10
C VAL A 172 -1.33 6.11 17.05
N ASP A 173 -2.23 7.00 17.53
CA ASP A 173 -3.01 7.87 16.66
C ASP A 173 -2.24 9.16 16.39
N GLY A 174 -1.75 9.30 15.16
CA GLY A 174 -1.11 10.50 14.62
C GLY A 174 -1.96 11.20 13.55
N GLY A 175 -3.26 10.94 13.53
CA GLY A 175 -4.18 11.50 12.54
C GLY A 175 -4.17 10.80 11.18
N GLN A 176 -4.73 11.48 10.19
CA GLN A 176 -4.83 10.98 8.81
C GLN A 176 -3.47 11.05 8.08
N SER A 177 -3.08 9.97 7.42
CA SER A 177 -1.89 9.93 6.56
C SER A 177 -2.01 10.95 5.41
N GLN A 178 -0.96 11.76 5.21
CA GLN A 178 -1.01 12.90 4.29
C GLN A 178 -0.86 12.51 2.81
N VAL A 179 -0.20 11.40 2.52
CA VAL A 179 -0.01 10.87 1.15
C VAL A 179 -1.13 9.88 0.77
N GLY A 180 -1.54 9.02 1.68
CA GLY A 180 -2.68 8.11 1.56
C GLY A 180 -2.47 6.82 0.80
N ILE A 181 -1.41 6.68 -0.01
CA ILE A 181 -0.98 5.44 -0.67
C ILE A 181 0.48 5.12 -0.34
N GLU A 182 0.90 3.88 -0.54
CA GLU A 182 2.26 3.43 -0.21
C GLU A 182 3.33 4.11 -1.06
N SER A 183 4.56 4.14 -0.52
CA SER A 183 5.74 4.73 -1.14
C SER A 183 6.04 4.20 -2.54
N THR A 184 6.67 5.04 -3.36
CA THR A 184 7.38 4.58 -4.55
C THR A 184 8.53 3.67 -4.13
N VAL A 185 8.74 2.56 -4.86
CA VAL A 185 9.83 1.60 -4.62
C VAL A 185 10.72 1.53 -5.84
N LEU A 186 11.99 1.87 -5.67
CA LEU A 186 13.01 1.86 -6.71
C LEU A 186 14.07 0.82 -6.40
N ASP A 187 14.34 -0.09 -7.34
CA ASP A 187 15.40 -1.09 -7.28
C ASP A 187 16.69 -0.52 -7.85
N LEU A 188 17.69 -0.34 -6.99
CA LEU A 188 19.03 0.10 -7.36
C LEU A 188 20.02 -1.05 -7.53
N THR A 189 19.56 -2.30 -7.46
CA THR A 189 20.40 -3.50 -7.65
C THR A 189 20.51 -3.93 -9.11
N VAL A 190 19.83 -3.23 -10.02
CA VAL A 190 19.83 -3.47 -11.46
C VAL A 190 20.24 -2.19 -12.21
N SER A 191 20.70 -2.35 -13.45
CA SER A 191 21.10 -1.22 -14.32
C SER A 191 20.36 -1.33 -15.66
N PRO A 192 19.64 -0.27 -16.07
CA PRO A 192 19.30 0.91 -15.27
C PRO A 192 18.39 0.59 -14.09
N PRO A 193 18.34 1.48 -13.05
CA PRO A 193 17.45 1.30 -11.89
C PRO A 193 15.99 1.12 -12.30
N GLN A 194 15.23 0.31 -11.54
CA GLN A 194 13.87 -0.07 -11.92
C GLN A 194 12.83 0.33 -10.88
N VAL A 195 11.76 1.00 -11.28
CA VAL A 195 10.58 1.22 -10.43
C VAL A 195 9.84 -0.09 -10.27
N LEU A 196 9.83 -0.66 -9.06
CA LEU A 196 9.08 -1.88 -8.74
C LEU A 196 7.63 -1.60 -8.38
N ARG A 197 7.38 -0.45 -7.77
CA ARG A 197 6.04 -0.01 -7.37
C ARG A 197 5.92 1.51 -7.54
N PRO A 198 5.05 2.01 -8.40
CA PRO A 198 4.80 3.44 -8.51
C PRO A 198 4.09 3.97 -7.24
N GLY A 199 4.33 5.20 -6.85
CA GLY A 199 3.73 5.94 -5.75
C GLY A 199 3.73 7.43 -6.06
N MET A 200 3.69 8.29 -5.03
CA MET A 200 3.61 9.75 -5.23
C MET A 200 4.96 10.41 -5.57
N ILE A 201 6.09 9.72 -5.44
CA ILE A 201 7.32 10.16 -6.12
C ILE A 201 7.29 9.59 -7.52
N HIS A 202 7.06 10.48 -8.49
CA HIS A 202 6.88 10.09 -9.87
C HIS A 202 8.23 9.78 -10.52
N ALA A 203 8.17 8.99 -11.54
CA ALA A 203 9.34 8.52 -12.22
C ALA A 203 10.13 9.65 -12.90
N VAL A 204 9.45 10.66 -13.46
CA VAL A 204 10.11 11.86 -14.01
C VAL A 204 10.97 12.57 -12.95
N SER A 205 10.48 12.65 -11.70
CA SER A 205 11.25 13.23 -10.60
C SER A 205 12.47 12.40 -10.22
N LEU A 206 12.39 11.08 -10.30
CA LEU A 206 13.53 10.18 -10.07
C LEU A 206 14.55 10.30 -11.21
N GLU A 207 14.11 10.35 -12.47
CA GLU A 207 14.97 10.55 -13.65
C GLU A 207 15.71 11.88 -13.61
N ALA A 208 15.08 12.94 -13.13
CA ALA A 208 15.73 14.24 -12.95
C ALA A 208 16.93 14.20 -11.99
N VAL A 209 16.97 13.24 -11.04
CA VAL A 209 18.02 13.11 -10.04
C VAL A 209 19.14 12.14 -10.46
N ILE A 210 18.77 10.99 -11.07
CA ILE A 210 19.73 9.91 -11.34
C ILE A 210 19.82 9.49 -12.81
N GLY A 211 19.09 10.16 -13.71
CA GLY A 211 19.02 9.80 -15.14
C GLY A 211 18.10 8.63 -15.42
N ASN A 212 18.43 7.85 -16.45
CA ASN A 212 17.57 6.81 -17.00
C ASN A 212 17.15 5.75 -15.97
N ILE A 213 15.84 5.46 -15.89
CA ILE A 213 15.25 4.42 -15.07
C ILE A 213 14.29 3.56 -15.90
N GLN A 214 14.11 2.30 -15.49
CA GLN A 214 13.13 1.40 -16.07
C GLN A 214 11.78 1.49 -15.34
N TYR A 215 10.70 1.41 -16.11
CA TYR A 215 9.34 1.35 -15.58
C TYR A 215 8.78 -0.06 -15.66
N PRO A 216 7.84 -0.44 -14.79
CA PRO A 216 7.06 -1.65 -15.01
C PRO A 216 6.32 -1.50 -16.33
N THR A 217 6.55 -2.43 -17.28
CA THR A 217 5.82 -2.44 -18.54
C THR A 217 4.32 -2.53 -18.24
N PRO A 218 3.48 -1.62 -18.76
CA PRO A 218 2.03 -1.76 -18.64
C PRO A 218 1.61 -3.09 -19.26
N ILE A 219 0.88 -3.92 -18.51
CA ILE A 219 0.44 -5.26 -18.97
C ILE A 219 -0.45 -5.18 -20.22
N ASN A 220 -0.92 -4.01 -20.61
CA ASN A 220 -1.74 -3.79 -21.80
C ASN A 220 -0.97 -3.75 -23.12
N SER A 221 0.37 -3.89 -23.13
CA SER A 221 1.18 -3.94 -24.36
C SER A 221 1.48 -5.37 -24.86
N ILE A 222 0.88 -6.40 -24.28
CA ILE A 222 0.91 -7.74 -24.87
C ILE A 222 -0.12 -7.75 -26.00
N SER A 223 0.35 -7.29 -27.17
CA SER A 223 -0.36 -7.38 -28.44
C SER A 223 -0.82 -8.83 -28.71
N ALA A 224 -1.95 -8.95 -29.39
CA ALA A 224 -2.62 -10.21 -29.75
C ALA A 224 -1.78 -11.21 -30.60
N SER A 225 -0.48 -10.98 -30.79
CA SER A 225 0.39 -11.77 -31.66
C SER A 225 1.07 -12.98 -31.00
N THR A 226 0.86 -13.23 -29.67
CA THR A 226 1.54 -14.37 -29.01
C THR A 226 0.56 -15.49 -28.58
N ARG A 227 -0.53 -15.70 -29.33
CA ARG A 227 -1.46 -16.83 -29.09
C ARG A 227 -0.99 -18.19 -29.68
N GLN A 228 0.16 -18.26 -30.34
CA GLN A 228 0.58 -19.47 -31.06
C GLN A 228 1.81 -20.22 -30.52
N ALA A 229 2.30 -19.94 -29.33
CA ALA A 229 3.41 -20.70 -28.74
C ALA A 229 3.05 -21.23 -27.34
N ARG A 230 2.02 -22.09 -27.23
CA ARG A 230 1.85 -22.98 -26.07
C ARG A 230 2.06 -24.43 -26.51
N GLY A 231 3.32 -24.78 -26.73
CA GLY A 231 3.77 -26.17 -26.74
C GLY A 231 4.28 -26.54 -25.34
N ARG A 232 3.73 -27.61 -24.81
CA ARG A 232 4.17 -28.46 -23.69
C ARG A 232 5.43 -28.01 -22.96
N GLU A 233 5.29 -27.44 -21.76
CA GLU A 233 6.33 -27.48 -20.73
C GLU A 233 5.85 -28.33 -19.57
N GLN A 234 6.71 -29.28 -19.23
CA GLN A 234 6.54 -30.27 -18.16
C GLN A 234 6.53 -29.59 -16.79
N ALA A 235 5.69 -30.10 -15.90
CA ALA A 235 5.61 -29.71 -14.49
C ALA A 235 6.99 -29.93 -13.82
N SER A 236 7.75 -28.88 -13.60
CA SER A 236 8.91 -28.84 -12.73
C SER A 236 8.59 -27.96 -11.52
N ASN A 237 8.88 -28.50 -10.35
CA ASN A 237 8.85 -27.96 -8.99
C ASN A 237 8.90 -26.43 -8.92
N THR A 238 7.75 -25.74 -8.86
CA THR A 238 7.66 -24.29 -8.90
C THR A 238 7.97 -23.69 -7.53
N GLN A 239 9.23 -23.38 -7.27
CA GLN A 239 9.57 -22.36 -6.29
C GLN A 239 8.99 -21.04 -6.79
N HIS A 240 8.02 -20.48 -6.08
CA HIS A 240 7.48 -19.16 -6.38
C HIS A 240 8.62 -18.12 -6.46
N PRO A 241 8.70 -17.30 -7.51
CA PRO A 241 9.76 -16.31 -7.64
C PRO A 241 9.77 -15.41 -6.41
N LYS A 242 10.96 -15.18 -5.82
CA LYS A 242 11.13 -14.32 -4.66
C LYS A 242 10.78 -12.89 -5.04
N LEU A 243 9.82 -12.29 -4.35
CA LEU A 243 9.43 -10.90 -4.57
C LEU A 243 10.53 -9.96 -4.05
N LYS A 244 10.95 -8.99 -4.84
CA LYS A 244 11.95 -7.98 -4.42
C LYS A 244 11.36 -6.85 -3.57
N SER A 245 10.02 -6.67 -3.58
CA SER A 245 9.32 -5.59 -2.89
C SER A 245 7.92 -6.03 -2.46
N PRO A 246 7.35 -5.46 -1.38
CA PRO A 246 5.94 -5.61 -1.05
C PRO A 246 5.04 -4.92 -2.07
N GLY A 247 3.76 -5.35 -2.16
CA GLY A 247 2.77 -4.78 -3.08
C GLY A 247 2.86 -5.30 -4.52
N LEU A 248 3.67 -6.33 -4.79
CA LEU A 248 3.77 -6.96 -6.11
C LEU A 248 2.78 -8.11 -6.33
N LEU A 249 1.98 -8.46 -5.33
CA LEU A 249 0.92 -9.46 -5.46
C LEU A 249 -0.13 -9.02 -6.49
N LYS A 250 -0.66 -9.96 -7.27
CA LYS A 250 -1.67 -9.69 -8.29
C LYS A 250 -2.93 -9.07 -7.67
N LYS A 251 -3.44 -9.65 -6.58
CA LYS A 251 -4.55 -9.12 -5.78
C LYS A 251 -4.01 -8.49 -4.49
N HIS A 252 -4.25 -7.20 -4.29
CA HIS A 252 -3.80 -6.43 -3.12
C HIS A 252 -4.66 -5.17 -2.97
N TYR A 253 -4.71 -4.59 -1.76
CA TYR A 253 -5.45 -3.35 -1.46
C TYR A 253 -6.97 -3.45 -1.65
N SER A 254 -7.51 -4.68 -1.57
CA SER A 254 -8.90 -4.94 -1.92
C SER A 254 -9.86 -4.64 -0.76
N PRO A 255 -10.97 -3.91 -0.99
CA PRO A 255 -12.08 -3.83 -0.04
C PRO A 255 -12.75 -5.20 0.17
N LYS A 256 -13.70 -5.29 1.10
CA LYS A 256 -14.58 -6.46 1.25
C LYS A 256 -15.54 -6.56 0.08
N ALA A 257 -16.08 -5.41 -0.33
CA ALA A 257 -16.93 -5.28 -1.50
C ALA A 257 -16.21 -5.65 -2.80
N LYS A 258 -16.95 -6.06 -3.81
CA LYS A 258 -16.41 -6.24 -5.16
C LYS A 258 -16.08 -4.86 -5.75
N LEU A 259 -14.86 -4.66 -6.25
CA LEU A 259 -14.44 -3.40 -6.82
C LEU A 259 -14.26 -3.50 -8.33
N PHE A 260 -14.80 -2.52 -9.05
CA PHE A 260 -14.54 -2.31 -10.48
C PHE A 260 -13.96 -0.92 -10.71
N VAL A 261 -13.08 -0.81 -11.69
CA VAL A 261 -12.59 0.46 -12.22
C VAL A 261 -13.15 0.59 -13.63
N LEU A 262 -14.00 1.58 -13.82
CA LEU A 262 -14.74 1.78 -15.08
C LEU A 262 -14.51 3.20 -15.62
N ASN A 263 -14.53 3.32 -16.93
CA ASN A 263 -14.62 4.60 -17.60
C ASN A 263 -16.05 4.74 -18.17
N TRP A 264 -16.72 5.86 -17.87
CA TRP A 264 -18.05 6.15 -18.39
C TRP A 264 -18.11 7.61 -18.87
N ARG A 265 -18.98 7.88 -19.82
CA ARG A 265 -19.19 9.22 -20.39
C ARG A 265 -20.30 9.98 -19.66
N ASP A 266 -21.33 9.26 -19.27
CA ASP A 266 -22.52 9.76 -18.57
C ASP A 266 -23.15 8.65 -17.72
N GLU A 267 -24.18 8.99 -16.98
CA GLU A 267 -24.89 8.05 -16.10
C GLU A 267 -25.55 6.89 -16.86
N LYS A 268 -26.06 7.13 -18.08
CA LYS A 268 -26.68 6.08 -18.89
C LYS A 268 -25.67 5.02 -19.29
N ASP A 269 -24.47 5.46 -19.69
CA ASP A 269 -23.36 4.59 -20.03
C ASP A 269 -22.90 3.78 -18.80
N LEU A 270 -22.76 4.42 -17.63
CA LEU A 270 -22.42 3.74 -16.38
C LEU A 270 -23.44 2.66 -16.03
N ARG A 271 -24.74 2.99 -16.08
CA ARG A 271 -25.83 2.04 -15.78
C ARG A 271 -25.86 0.88 -16.76
N PHE A 272 -25.60 1.12 -18.05
CA PHE A 272 -25.50 0.08 -19.05
C PHE A 272 -24.34 -0.87 -18.74
N GLN A 273 -23.13 -0.34 -18.45
CA GLN A 273 -21.97 -1.16 -18.09
C GLN A 273 -22.24 -2.00 -16.83
N LEU A 274 -22.86 -1.42 -15.80
CA LEU A 274 -23.20 -2.12 -14.56
C LEU A 274 -24.19 -3.26 -14.81
N SER A 275 -25.15 -3.11 -15.71
CA SER A 275 -26.10 -4.15 -16.07
C SER A 275 -25.43 -5.38 -16.71
N THR A 276 -24.29 -5.19 -17.39
CA THR A 276 -23.53 -6.27 -18.03
C THR A 276 -22.57 -6.98 -17.08
N LEU A 277 -22.09 -6.30 -16.03
CA LEU A 277 -21.07 -6.80 -15.11
C LEU A 277 -21.63 -7.71 -14.00
N ASN A 278 -22.92 -7.63 -13.70
CA ASN A 278 -23.55 -8.38 -12.62
C ASN A 278 -24.70 -9.29 -13.12
N PRO A 279 -24.39 -10.45 -13.74
CA PRO A 279 -25.41 -11.42 -14.13
C PRO A 279 -25.87 -12.24 -12.91
N VAL A 280 -26.19 -11.61 -11.77
CA VAL A 280 -26.84 -12.33 -10.67
C VAL A 280 -28.27 -12.64 -11.11
N LYS A 281 -28.50 -13.91 -11.45
CA LYS A 281 -29.78 -14.51 -11.72
C LYS A 281 -30.71 -14.35 -10.50
N ARG A 282 -31.37 -13.23 -10.35
CA ARG A 282 -32.63 -13.15 -9.61
C ARG A 282 -33.75 -12.98 -10.64
N ARG A 283 -34.38 -14.08 -10.98
CA ARG A 283 -35.64 -14.08 -11.70
C ARG A 283 -36.69 -13.46 -10.77
N GLY A 284 -36.89 -12.16 -10.87
CA GLY A 284 -38.13 -11.52 -10.46
C GLY A 284 -39.10 -11.48 -11.64
N PRO A 285 -40.41 -11.31 -11.43
CA PRO A 285 -41.43 -11.41 -12.48
C PRO A 285 -41.37 -10.32 -13.56
N HIS A 286 -40.46 -9.40 -13.51
CA HIS A 286 -40.31 -8.28 -14.48
C HIS A 286 -38.88 -8.03 -14.95
N GLY A 287 -38.10 -9.06 -15.22
CA GLY A 287 -36.99 -9.05 -16.20
C GLY A 287 -35.87 -7.97 -16.14
N ALA A 288 -35.80 -7.13 -15.15
CA ALA A 288 -34.78 -6.08 -15.05
C ALA A 288 -33.67 -6.47 -14.04
N LEU A 289 -32.50 -6.82 -14.57
CA LEU A 289 -31.28 -7.13 -13.84
C LEU A 289 -30.49 -5.83 -13.59
N CYS A 290 -30.70 -5.19 -12.47
CA CYS A 290 -29.77 -4.20 -11.92
C CYS A 290 -29.23 -4.73 -10.57
N PRO A 291 -27.95 -4.47 -10.19
CA PRO A 291 -27.58 -4.56 -8.78
C PRO A 291 -28.57 -3.71 -8.00
N GLN A 292 -28.96 -4.18 -6.79
CA GLN A 292 -29.83 -3.37 -5.94
C GLN A 292 -29.19 -1.99 -5.79
N PRO A 293 -29.84 -0.89 -6.16
CA PRO A 293 -29.28 0.45 -6.06
C PRO A 293 -28.74 0.74 -4.65
N SER A 294 -29.34 0.10 -3.65
CA SER A 294 -29.03 0.24 -2.21
C SER A 294 -27.68 -0.34 -1.76
N THR A 295 -26.92 -1.05 -2.61
CA THR A 295 -25.63 -1.66 -2.23
C THR A 295 -24.49 -1.30 -3.19
N CYS A 296 -24.78 -0.48 -4.23
CA CYS A 296 -23.79 -0.01 -5.20
C CYS A 296 -23.30 1.39 -4.83
N PHE A 297 -21.99 1.52 -4.63
CA PHE A 297 -21.31 2.76 -4.24
C PHE A 297 -20.42 3.23 -5.38
N ILE A 298 -20.50 4.53 -5.72
CA ILE A 298 -19.73 5.14 -6.80
C ILE A 298 -18.69 6.09 -6.20
N ILE A 299 -17.47 6.03 -6.71
CA ILE A 299 -16.40 6.98 -6.42
C ILE A 299 -16.01 7.64 -7.76
N ALA A 300 -16.32 8.91 -7.90
CA ALA A 300 -16.13 9.67 -9.13
C ALA A 300 -15.22 10.89 -8.92
N HIS A 301 -14.60 11.39 -9.99
CA HIS A 301 -13.78 12.59 -9.96
C HIS A 301 -14.05 13.55 -11.13
N THR A 302 -14.65 13.08 -12.23
CA THR A 302 -14.96 13.87 -13.43
C THR A 302 -16.41 13.72 -13.84
N HIS A 303 -16.87 12.48 -14.07
CA HIS A 303 -18.22 12.19 -14.55
C HIS A 303 -19.10 11.74 -13.39
N ILE A 304 -19.71 12.71 -12.70
CA ILE A 304 -20.46 12.50 -11.49
C ILE A 304 -21.91 12.13 -11.82
N PRO A 305 -22.35 10.86 -11.53
CA PRO A 305 -23.73 10.46 -11.76
C PRO A 305 -24.68 11.01 -10.67
N SER A 306 -26.00 11.00 -10.93
CA SER A 306 -27.00 11.33 -9.92
C SER A 306 -26.97 10.34 -8.75
N ALA A 307 -27.10 10.85 -7.54
CA ALA A 307 -27.15 10.01 -6.34
C ALA A 307 -28.45 9.20 -6.21
N GLU A 308 -29.49 9.50 -6.99
CA GLU A 308 -30.81 8.84 -6.90
C GLU A 308 -30.78 7.34 -7.23
N TYR A 309 -29.82 6.92 -8.05
CA TYR A 309 -29.72 5.54 -8.54
C TYR A 309 -28.69 4.68 -7.82
N PHE A 310 -27.98 5.23 -6.85
CA PHE A 310 -26.89 4.53 -6.16
C PHE A 310 -27.03 4.69 -4.65
N ALA A 311 -26.54 3.72 -3.89
CA ALA A 311 -26.52 3.82 -2.43
C ALA A 311 -25.75 5.05 -1.95
N ARG A 312 -24.69 5.39 -2.69
CA ARG A 312 -23.84 6.56 -2.43
C ARG A 312 -23.04 6.92 -3.67
N VAL A 313 -22.90 8.22 -3.89
CA VAL A 313 -21.93 8.79 -4.84
C VAL A 313 -20.96 9.65 -4.04
N SER A 314 -19.70 9.27 -4.03
CA SER A 314 -18.62 10.02 -3.41
C SER A 314 -17.81 10.70 -4.48
N VAL A 315 -17.57 12.01 -4.32
CA VAL A 315 -16.79 12.81 -5.25
C VAL A 315 -15.43 13.10 -4.61
N ILE A 316 -14.36 12.66 -5.26
CA ILE A 316 -12.99 13.01 -4.88
C ILE A 316 -12.50 14.05 -5.89
N PRO A 317 -11.77 15.11 -5.46
CA PRO A 317 -11.23 16.10 -6.40
C PRO A 317 -10.40 15.46 -7.53
N HIS A 318 -10.49 16.03 -8.74
CA HIS A 318 -9.67 15.64 -9.90
C HIS A 318 -8.24 16.19 -9.76
N ASP A 319 -7.58 15.79 -8.68
CA ASP A 319 -6.22 16.11 -8.32
C ASP A 319 -5.56 14.84 -7.76
N ALA A 320 -4.39 14.48 -8.28
CA ALA A 320 -3.75 13.19 -7.95
C ALA A 320 -3.37 13.07 -6.47
N GLU A 321 -2.92 14.15 -5.82
CA GLU A 321 -2.52 14.13 -4.41
C GLU A 321 -3.77 14.03 -3.51
N ALA A 322 -4.80 14.82 -3.78
CA ALA A 322 -6.06 14.76 -3.05
C ALA A 322 -6.74 13.41 -3.22
N PHE A 323 -6.71 12.84 -4.43
CA PHE A 323 -7.26 11.51 -4.72
C PHE A 323 -6.50 10.41 -3.98
N ALA A 324 -5.17 10.41 -4.04
CA ALA A 324 -4.32 9.44 -3.33
C ALA A 324 -4.57 9.48 -1.82
N ARG A 325 -4.67 10.69 -1.24
CA ARG A 325 -4.94 10.89 0.20
C ARG A 325 -6.29 10.35 0.63
N THR A 326 -7.29 10.38 -0.25
CA THR A 326 -8.69 10.12 0.09
C THR A 326 -9.13 8.70 -0.25
N ILE A 327 -8.62 8.09 -1.33
CA ILE A 327 -9.18 6.85 -1.91
C ILE A 327 -9.27 5.69 -0.91
N TYR A 328 -8.26 5.44 -0.10
CA TYR A 328 -8.33 4.35 0.88
C TYR A 328 -9.33 4.62 2.01
N ALA A 329 -9.42 5.86 2.48
CA ALA A 329 -10.42 6.24 3.47
C ALA A 329 -11.84 6.04 2.91
N GLU A 330 -12.06 6.36 1.64
CA GLU A 330 -13.35 6.16 1.00
C GLU A 330 -13.68 4.68 0.80
N LEU A 331 -12.71 3.84 0.40
CA LEU A 331 -12.90 2.40 0.32
C LEU A 331 -13.24 1.77 1.69
N HIS A 332 -12.58 2.22 2.78
CA HIS A 332 -12.95 1.81 4.14
C HIS A 332 -14.38 2.21 4.48
N ARG A 333 -14.77 3.46 4.18
CA ARG A 333 -16.11 3.98 4.42
C ARG A 333 -17.19 3.22 3.63
N CYS A 334 -16.90 2.81 2.40
CA CYS A 334 -17.79 1.96 1.62
C CYS A 334 -17.98 0.57 2.28
N ASP A 335 -16.89 -0.06 2.71
CA ASP A 335 -16.94 -1.34 3.42
C ASP A 335 -17.73 -1.26 4.76
N GLU A 336 -17.57 -0.15 5.51
CA GLU A 336 -18.28 0.12 6.77
C GLU A 336 -19.78 0.31 6.54
N ALA A 337 -20.13 0.98 5.45
CA ALA A 337 -21.52 1.20 5.06
C ALA A 337 -22.19 -0.03 4.41
N GLY A 338 -21.48 -1.18 4.33
CA GLY A 338 -22.03 -2.42 3.83
C GLY A 338 -22.13 -2.49 2.30
N ALA A 339 -21.25 -1.80 1.57
CA ALA A 339 -21.19 -1.90 0.12
C ALA A 339 -21.00 -3.37 -0.33
N GLU A 340 -21.78 -3.83 -1.29
CA GLU A 340 -21.54 -5.09 -2.01
C GLU A 340 -20.73 -4.85 -3.28
N LEU A 341 -20.91 -3.68 -3.87
CA LEU A 341 -20.25 -3.24 -5.09
C LEU A 341 -19.72 -1.82 -4.95
N ILE A 342 -18.45 -1.64 -5.27
CA ILE A 342 -17.81 -0.32 -5.39
C ILE A 342 -17.35 -0.14 -6.83
N VAL A 343 -17.72 0.98 -7.44
CA VAL A 343 -17.26 1.38 -8.76
C VAL A 343 -16.46 2.66 -8.64
N VAL A 344 -15.24 2.62 -9.11
CA VAL A 344 -14.33 3.78 -9.13
C VAL A 344 -14.15 4.24 -10.56
N GLU A 345 -14.30 5.53 -10.81
CA GLU A 345 -13.98 6.13 -12.11
C GLU A 345 -12.49 5.92 -12.43
N THR A 346 -12.21 5.51 -13.67
CA THR A 346 -10.85 5.25 -14.14
C THR A 346 -10.00 6.52 -13.99
N PRO A 347 -8.87 6.44 -13.26
CA PRO A 347 -7.98 7.58 -13.12
C PRO A 347 -7.35 7.99 -14.46
N PRO A 348 -6.97 9.25 -14.64
CA PRO A 348 -6.28 9.74 -15.85
C PRO A 348 -5.00 8.95 -16.15
N VAL A 349 -4.69 8.88 -17.46
CA VAL A 349 -3.45 8.25 -17.96
C VAL A 349 -2.34 9.29 -18.00
N SER A 350 -1.77 9.62 -16.84
CA SER A 350 -0.64 10.53 -16.73
C SER A 350 0.27 10.10 -15.57
N PRO A 351 1.55 10.52 -15.56
CA PRO A 351 2.55 10.03 -14.59
C PRO A 351 2.13 10.20 -13.12
N GLU A 352 1.50 11.30 -12.77
CA GLU A 352 1.06 11.62 -11.40
C GLU A 352 -0.04 10.68 -10.88
N TRP A 353 -0.81 10.05 -11.76
CA TRP A 353 -1.85 9.08 -11.41
C TRP A 353 -1.36 7.63 -11.39
N SER A 354 -0.12 7.37 -11.80
CA SER A 354 0.42 6.00 -11.96
C SER A 354 0.36 5.17 -10.67
N GLY A 355 0.63 5.79 -9.53
CA GLY A 355 0.55 5.15 -8.22
C GLY A 355 -0.88 4.75 -7.86
N ILE A 356 -1.85 5.63 -8.12
CA ILE A 356 -3.27 5.40 -7.88
C ILE A 356 -3.80 4.29 -8.80
N ALA A 357 -3.49 4.38 -10.10
CA ALA A 357 -3.89 3.39 -11.09
C ALA A 357 -3.37 1.98 -10.77
N ASP A 358 -2.11 1.84 -10.30
CA ASP A 358 -1.57 0.56 -9.85
C ASP A 358 -2.35 -0.01 -8.67
N ARG A 359 -2.72 0.83 -7.67
CA ARG A 359 -3.49 0.39 -6.49
C ARG A 359 -4.89 -0.07 -6.86
N LEU A 360 -5.61 0.71 -7.66
CA LEU A 360 -6.97 0.37 -8.11
C LEU A 360 -6.99 -0.89 -8.97
N ARG A 361 -6.04 -1.04 -9.90
CA ARG A 361 -5.88 -2.25 -10.71
C ARG A 361 -5.67 -3.51 -9.86
N ARG A 362 -4.88 -3.42 -8.78
CA ARG A 362 -4.66 -4.56 -7.85
C ARG A 362 -5.84 -4.79 -6.92
N ALA A 363 -6.57 -3.75 -6.59
CA ALA A 363 -7.77 -3.86 -5.74
C ALA A 363 -8.92 -4.53 -6.46
N SER A 364 -9.02 -4.36 -7.79
CA SER A 364 -10.07 -4.91 -8.66
C SER A 364 -9.73 -6.30 -9.25
N ALA A 365 -8.55 -6.87 -8.96
CA ALA A 365 -8.06 -8.15 -9.49
C ALA A 365 -8.70 -9.40 -8.87
#